data_be786bc71b13224af3801d2f3f0effe5
#
_entry.id   be786bc71b13224af3801d2f3f0effe5
#
_cell.length_a   1.000
_cell.length_b   1.000
_cell.length_c   1.000
_cell.angle_alpha   90.00
_cell.angle_beta   90.00
_cell.angle_gamma   90.00
#
_symmetry.space_group_name_H-M   'P 1'
#
loop_
_entity.id
_entity.type
_entity.pdbx_description
1 polymer ?
#
loop_
_entity_poly.entity_id
_entity_poly.type
_entity_poly.pdbx_seq_one_letter_code
_entity_poly.pdbx_strand_id
1 'polypeptide(L)'
;LSYSTFGNPPGKWLMNIREAVHILDSEDVGFEYEGEMAPDAALNPGVMQLYPFSRLSAPANVLIMPGLQSANISAKLLRELAGTATIGPMLVGMEKPVQIAPMTAIAPDVLTLAVLAAAGIAD
;
A
#
# COMPACT_ATOMS: atom_id res chain seq x y z
N LEU A 1 -7.20 0.72 1.52
CA LEU A 1 -8.06 -0.12 0.66
C LEU A 1 -9.13 -0.85 1.46
N SER A 2 -10.19 -1.26 0.77
CA SER A 2 -11.32 -2.02 1.29
C SER A 2 -11.95 -2.87 0.19
N TYR A 3 -12.90 -3.73 0.58
CA TYR A 3 -13.84 -4.36 -0.36
C TYR A 3 -14.98 -3.42 -0.77
N SER A 4 -15.12 -2.28 -0.11
CA SER A 4 -16.14 -1.24 -0.31
C SER A 4 -15.49 -0.01 -0.91
N THR A 5 -16.27 0.74 -1.68
CA THR A 5 -15.89 2.05 -2.21
C THR A 5 -16.93 3.07 -1.77
N PHE A 6 -16.52 4.05 -0.95
CA PHE A 6 -17.37 5.12 -0.42
C PHE A 6 -18.70 4.62 0.17
N GLY A 7 -18.66 3.52 0.92
CA GLY A 7 -19.81 2.97 1.62
C GLY A 7 -20.60 1.91 0.87
N ASN A 8 -20.23 1.56 -0.34
CA ASN A 8 -20.91 0.55 -1.13
C ASN A 8 -19.97 -0.61 -1.53
N PRO A 9 -20.25 -1.87 -1.12
CA PRO A 9 -21.30 -2.30 -0.18
C PRO A 9 -21.02 -1.88 1.27
N PRO A 10 -22.07 -1.71 2.10
CA PRO A 10 -21.90 -1.33 3.50
C PRO A 10 -21.31 -2.47 4.34
N GLY A 11 -20.64 -2.11 5.45
CA GLY A 11 -20.10 -3.12 6.36
C GLY A 11 -19.50 -2.54 7.65
N LYS A 12 -19.51 -3.35 8.70
CA LYS A 12 -18.99 -2.93 10.02
C LYS A 12 -17.48 -2.71 10.04
N TRP A 13 -16.73 -3.43 9.23
CA TRP A 13 -15.26 -3.34 9.16
C TRP A 13 -14.74 -2.05 8.53
N LEU A 14 -15.64 -1.27 7.91
CA LEU A 14 -15.29 -0.01 7.26
C LEU A 14 -15.02 1.12 8.28
N MET A 15 -15.52 0.97 9.50
CA MET A 15 -15.41 2.03 10.52
C MET A 15 -13.96 2.39 10.82
N ASN A 16 -13.09 1.40 10.96
CA ASN A 16 -11.67 1.64 11.24
C ASN A 16 -10.95 2.35 10.10
N ILE A 17 -11.33 2.05 8.85
CA ILE A 17 -10.72 2.68 7.67
C ILE A 17 -11.19 4.13 7.57
N ARG A 18 -12.47 4.39 7.80
CA ARG A 18 -13.03 5.75 7.83
C ARG A 18 -12.43 6.59 8.96
N GLU A 19 -12.24 5.98 10.12
CA GLU A 19 -11.60 6.63 11.26
C GLU A 19 -10.14 6.99 10.91
N ALA A 20 -9.41 6.10 10.24
CA ALA A 20 -8.05 6.39 9.79
C ALA A 20 -8.01 7.57 8.79
N VAL A 21 -8.97 7.64 7.86
CA VAL A 21 -9.10 8.79 6.94
C VAL A 21 -9.44 10.06 7.72
N HIS A 22 -10.35 9.98 8.69
CA HIS A 22 -10.71 11.12 9.50
C HIS A 22 -9.54 11.64 10.37
N ILE A 23 -8.68 10.76 10.86
CA ILE A 23 -7.45 11.16 11.55
C ILE A 23 -6.54 11.94 10.59
N LEU A 24 -6.34 11.45 9.36
CA LEU A 24 -5.55 12.16 8.35
C LEU A 24 -6.16 13.53 7.99
N ASP A 25 -7.50 13.66 8.00
CA ASP A 25 -8.19 14.93 7.77
C ASP A 25 -7.85 15.98 8.84
N SER A 26 -7.41 15.56 10.02
CA SER A 26 -6.98 16.44 11.10
C SER A 26 -5.50 16.80 11.07
N GLU A 27 -4.73 16.15 10.20
CA GLU A 27 -3.29 16.34 10.05
C GLU A 27 -2.96 17.07 8.75
N ASP A 28 -1.92 17.89 8.77
CA ASP A 28 -1.40 18.54 7.55
C ASP A 28 -0.41 17.61 6.84
N VAL A 29 -0.96 16.67 6.04
CA VAL A 29 -0.15 15.74 5.28
C VAL A 29 0.10 16.29 3.87
N GLY A 30 1.33 16.35 3.44
CA GLY A 30 1.74 16.93 2.15
C GLY A 30 1.48 16.03 0.93
N PHE A 31 0.47 15.14 0.96
CA PHE A 31 0.13 14.22 -0.13
C PHE A 31 -1.38 13.98 -0.22
N GLU A 32 -1.85 13.57 -1.39
CA GLU A 32 -3.24 13.15 -1.59
C GLU A 32 -3.47 11.78 -0.96
N TYR A 33 -4.61 11.62 -0.33
CA TYR A 33 -5.07 10.35 0.23
C TYR A 33 -6.58 10.23 0.08
N GLU A 34 -7.06 8.99 0.01
CA GLU A 34 -8.49 8.71 -0.13
C GLU A 34 -8.80 7.33 0.46
N GLY A 35 -10.04 7.14 0.89
CA GLY A 35 -10.58 5.89 1.40
C GLY A 35 -11.97 6.08 2.00
N GLU A 36 -12.66 5.02 2.17
CA GLU A 36 -12.36 3.64 1.75
C GLU A 36 -12.64 3.45 0.27
N MET A 37 -11.79 2.69 -0.40
CA MET A 37 -12.03 2.32 -1.79
C MET A 37 -11.48 0.93 -2.14
N ALA A 38 -12.11 0.29 -3.11
CA ALA A 38 -11.65 -0.97 -3.66
C ALA A 38 -10.43 -0.76 -4.57
N PRO A 39 -9.59 -1.79 -4.77
CA PRO A 39 -8.36 -1.65 -5.56
C PRO A 39 -8.57 -1.17 -7.00
N ASP A 40 -9.67 -1.56 -7.64
CA ASP A 40 -10.02 -1.11 -8.99
C ASP A 40 -10.36 0.38 -9.01
N ALA A 41 -11.09 0.89 -8.02
CA ALA A 41 -11.37 2.31 -7.87
C ALA A 41 -10.08 3.13 -7.59
N ALA A 42 -9.12 2.54 -6.88
CA ALA A 42 -7.85 3.21 -6.57
C ALA A 42 -6.84 3.22 -7.74
N LEU A 43 -6.92 2.25 -8.64
CA LEU A 43 -5.88 1.99 -9.64
C LEU A 43 -6.32 2.18 -11.10
N ASN A 44 -7.62 2.04 -11.39
CA ASN A 44 -8.12 2.11 -12.77
C ASN A 44 -8.73 3.48 -13.06
N PRO A 45 -8.12 4.29 -13.96
CA PRO A 45 -8.64 5.61 -14.30
C PRO A 45 -10.10 5.61 -14.78
N GLY A 46 -10.52 4.55 -15.50
CA GLY A 46 -11.90 4.43 -15.96
C GLY A 46 -12.91 4.22 -14.82
N VAL A 47 -12.49 3.53 -13.76
CA VAL A 47 -13.32 3.34 -12.55
C VAL A 47 -13.29 4.61 -11.68
N MET A 48 -12.14 5.28 -11.57
CA MET A 48 -12.01 6.55 -10.84
C MET A 48 -12.98 7.62 -11.36
N GLN A 49 -13.22 7.67 -12.66
CA GLN A 49 -14.16 8.62 -13.28
C GLN A 49 -15.60 8.49 -12.78
N LEU A 50 -15.97 7.33 -12.20
CA LEU A 50 -17.29 7.13 -11.58
C LEU A 50 -17.40 7.88 -10.24
N TYR A 51 -16.29 8.34 -9.69
CA TYR A 51 -16.20 9.03 -8.40
C TYR A 51 -15.55 10.41 -8.53
N PRO A 52 -16.20 11.37 -9.23
CA PRO A 52 -15.60 12.68 -9.51
C PRO A 52 -15.36 13.54 -8.27
N PHE A 53 -15.86 13.11 -7.11
CA PHE A 53 -15.66 13.75 -5.82
C PHE A 53 -14.43 13.18 -5.07
N SER A 54 -13.76 12.16 -5.59
CA SER A 54 -12.53 11.63 -5.00
C SER A 54 -11.43 12.69 -4.96
N ARG A 55 -10.65 12.68 -3.89
CA ARG A 55 -9.51 13.57 -3.68
C ARG A 55 -8.28 13.20 -4.49
N LEU A 56 -8.24 11.99 -5.06
CA LEU A 56 -7.12 11.54 -5.87
C LEU A 56 -7.17 12.17 -7.26
N SER A 57 -6.10 12.83 -7.66
CA SER A 57 -5.94 13.40 -9.00
C SER A 57 -5.46 12.37 -10.06
N ALA A 58 -4.88 11.24 -9.60
CA ALA A 58 -4.32 10.16 -10.40
C ALA A 58 -4.47 8.80 -9.68
N PRO A 59 -4.24 7.68 -10.38
CA PRO A 59 -4.19 6.37 -9.73
C PRO A 59 -3.21 6.35 -8.55
N ALA A 60 -3.63 5.73 -7.44
CA ALA A 60 -2.84 5.65 -6.24
C ALA A 60 -1.51 4.91 -6.49
N ASN A 61 -0.43 5.47 -5.99
CA ASN A 61 0.91 4.86 -6.02
C ASN A 61 1.30 4.19 -4.69
N VAL A 62 0.51 4.41 -3.63
CA VAL A 62 0.65 3.74 -2.34
C VAL A 62 -0.70 3.13 -1.96
N LEU A 63 -0.71 1.85 -1.60
CA LEU A 63 -1.91 1.10 -1.24
C LEU A 63 -1.82 0.61 0.19
N ILE A 64 -2.62 1.18 1.08
CA ILE A 64 -2.70 0.74 2.49
C ILE A 64 -3.75 -0.37 2.59
N MET A 65 -3.32 -1.55 2.99
CA MET A 65 -4.19 -2.70 3.18
C MET A 65 -4.92 -2.64 4.53
N PRO A 66 -6.17 -3.11 4.61
CA PRO A 66 -6.97 -3.03 5.84
C PRO A 66 -6.51 -3.99 6.94
N GLY A 67 -5.57 -4.86 6.66
CA GLY A 67 -5.00 -5.79 7.62
C GLY A 67 -3.92 -6.68 7.03
N LEU A 68 -3.15 -7.33 7.92
CA LEU A 68 -2.00 -8.15 7.54
C LEU A 68 -2.36 -9.30 6.60
N GLN A 69 -3.52 -9.93 6.78
CA GLN A 69 -3.96 -11.03 5.94
C GLN A 69 -4.13 -10.58 4.49
N SER A 70 -4.86 -9.49 4.27
CA SER A 70 -5.06 -8.93 2.94
C SER A 70 -3.73 -8.47 2.32
N ALA A 71 -2.88 -7.80 3.09
CA ALA A 71 -1.57 -7.37 2.65
C ALA A 71 -0.69 -8.55 2.18
N ASN A 72 -0.60 -9.60 3.00
CA ASN A 72 0.25 -10.75 2.73
C ASN A 72 -0.26 -11.56 1.52
N ILE A 73 -1.57 -11.80 1.44
CA ILE A 73 -2.18 -12.51 0.30
C ILE A 73 -1.97 -11.71 -0.98
N SER A 74 -2.30 -10.42 -0.99
CA SER A 74 -2.18 -9.57 -2.18
C SER A 74 -0.73 -9.44 -2.65
N ALA A 75 0.22 -9.24 -1.75
CA ALA A 75 1.63 -9.15 -2.10
C ALA A 75 2.16 -10.43 -2.74
N LYS A 76 1.75 -11.60 -2.21
CA LYS A 76 2.14 -12.90 -2.77
C LYS A 76 1.48 -13.16 -4.12
N LEU A 77 0.19 -12.86 -4.25
CA LEU A 77 -0.51 -12.99 -5.53
C LEU A 77 0.10 -12.10 -6.61
N LEU A 78 0.40 -10.84 -6.29
CA LEU A 78 1.04 -9.92 -7.23
C LEU A 78 2.42 -10.43 -7.64
N ARG A 79 3.21 -10.96 -6.72
CA ARG A 79 4.52 -11.54 -7.03
C ARG A 79 4.42 -12.69 -8.03
N GLU A 80 3.46 -13.59 -7.84
CA GLU A 80 3.29 -14.78 -8.69
C GLU A 80 2.64 -14.46 -10.04
N LEU A 81 1.71 -13.50 -10.09
CA LEU A 81 0.88 -13.24 -11.28
C LEU A 81 1.43 -12.12 -12.16
N ALA A 82 2.07 -11.10 -11.59
CA ALA A 82 2.50 -9.94 -12.36
C ALA A 82 3.78 -10.18 -13.19
N GLY A 83 4.55 -11.23 -12.90
CA GLY A 83 5.79 -11.57 -13.61
C GLY A 83 6.87 -10.48 -13.51
N THR A 84 6.72 -9.53 -12.60
CA THR A 84 7.65 -8.42 -12.36
C THR A 84 8.46 -8.65 -11.10
N ALA A 85 9.67 -8.08 -11.06
CA ALA A 85 10.48 -8.09 -9.86
C ALA A 85 9.76 -7.32 -8.74
N THR A 86 9.60 -7.97 -7.60
CA THR A 86 9.06 -7.33 -6.38
C THR A 86 10.17 -7.21 -5.35
N ILE A 87 10.31 -6.03 -4.75
CA ILE A 87 11.28 -5.78 -3.67
C ILE A 87 10.52 -5.81 -2.36
N GLY A 88 11.03 -6.56 -1.39
CA GLY A 88 10.42 -6.61 -0.06
C GLY A 88 10.16 -8.04 0.45
N PRO A 89 9.68 -8.17 1.70
CA PRO A 89 9.22 -7.09 2.57
C PRO A 89 10.34 -6.13 3.00
N MET A 90 10.02 -4.84 3.09
CA MET A 90 10.93 -3.82 3.58
C MET A 90 10.46 -3.33 4.95
N LEU A 91 11.37 -3.23 5.91
CA LEU A 91 11.09 -2.63 7.21
C LEU A 91 11.38 -1.12 7.14
N VAL A 92 10.44 -0.33 7.66
CA VAL A 92 10.56 1.12 7.79
C VAL A 92 10.35 1.54 9.24
N GLY A 93 10.85 2.71 9.63
CA GLY A 93 10.69 3.23 10.99
C GLY A 93 11.59 2.56 12.03
N MET A 94 12.63 1.86 11.62
CA MET A 94 13.63 1.27 12.51
C MET A 94 14.73 2.28 12.84
N GLU A 95 15.26 2.25 14.05
CA GLU A 95 16.39 3.11 14.46
C GLU A 95 17.65 2.89 13.60
N LYS A 96 17.83 1.67 13.14
CA LYS A 96 18.91 1.30 12.21
C LYS A 96 18.31 0.55 11.02
N PRO A 97 18.88 0.69 9.81
CA PRO A 97 18.40 -0.03 8.65
C PRO A 97 18.45 -1.54 8.85
N VAL A 98 17.32 -2.18 8.67
CA VAL A 98 17.17 -3.63 8.73
C VAL A 98 16.34 -4.07 7.54
N GLN A 99 16.79 -5.11 6.85
CA GLN A 99 16.04 -5.74 5.77
C GLN A 99 15.86 -7.22 6.02
N ILE A 100 14.75 -7.77 5.53
CA ILE A 100 14.41 -9.19 5.68
C ILE A 100 14.58 -9.88 4.33
N ALA A 101 15.50 -10.83 4.25
CA ALA A 101 15.64 -11.70 3.10
C ALA A 101 14.66 -12.89 3.25
N PRO A 102 13.79 -13.17 2.26
CA PRO A 102 12.99 -14.38 2.27
C PRO A 102 13.88 -15.62 2.16
N MET A 103 13.41 -16.77 2.67
CA MET A 103 14.17 -18.03 2.60
C MET A 103 14.48 -18.50 1.17
N THR A 104 13.72 -17.98 0.19
CA THR A 104 13.89 -18.26 -1.25
C THR A 104 14.75 -17.22 -1.95
N ALA A 105 15.35 -16.28 -1.21
CA ALA A 105 16.18 -15.22 -1.78
C ALA A 105 17.40 -15.80 -2.51
N ILE A 106 17.66 -15.29 -3.70
CA ILE A 106 18.88 -15.56 -4.47
C ILE A 106 19.89 -14.42 -4.28
N ALA A 107 21.12 -14.59 -4.70
CA ALA A 107 22.17 -13.61 -4.47
C ALA A 107 21.83 -12.18 -4.96
N PRO A 108 21.19 -11.97 -6.13
CA PRO A 108 20.74 -10.64 -6.54
C PRO A 108 19.73 -9.99 -5.58
N ASP A 109 18.83 -10.78 -4.98
CA ASP A 109 17.85 -10.26 -4.02
C ASP A 109 18.54 -9.74 -2.76
N VAL A 110 19.50 -10.53 -2.24
CA VAL A 110 20.30 -10.16 -1.07
C VAL A 110 21.11 -8.89 -1.34
N LEU A 111 21.70 -8.77 -2.53
CA LEU A 111 22.42 -7.57 -2.94
C LEU A 111 21.49 -6.34 -2.97
N THR A 112 20.31 -6.48 -3.55
CA THR A 112 19.31 -5.40 -3.59
C THR A 112 18.92 -4.95 -2.19
N LEU A 113 18.65 -5.89 -1.28
CA LEU A 113 18.31 -5.60 0.11
C LEU A 113 19.46 -4.93 0.86
N ALA A 114 20.71 -5.33 0.59
CA ALA A 114 21.89 -4.70 1.17
C ALA A 114 22.07 -3.25 0.69
N VAL A 115 21.86 -2.98 -0.59
CA VAL A 115 21.88 -1.63 -1.15
C VAL A 115 20.80 -0.76 -0.53
N LEU A 116 19.60 -1.28 -0.37
CA LEU A 116 18.50 -0.55 0.28
C LEU A 116 18.80 -0.25 1.75
N ALA A 117 19.38 -1.20 2.47
CA ALA A 117 19.80 -0.96 3.85
C ALA A 117 20.90 0.12 3.93
N ALA A 118 21.85 0.11 3.01
CA ALA A 118 22.90 1.11 2.95
C ALA A 118 22.37 2.50 2.57
N ALA A 119 21.40 2.59 1.67
CA ALA A 119 20.76 3.85 1.29
C ALA A 119 20.04 4.52 2.46
N GLY A 120 19.42 3.75 3.34
CA GLY A 120 18.76 4.25 4.55
C GLY A 120 19.70 4.73 5.67
N ILE A 121 21.02 4.67 5.46
CA ILE A 121 22.04 5.23 6.38
C ILE A 121 22.50 6.62 5.90
N ALA A 122 22.17 7.00 4.67
CA ALA A 122 22.72 8.19 4.02
C ALA A 122 21.95 9.50 4.35
N ASP A 123 20.89 9.42 5.14
CA ASP A 123 20.10 10.54 5.68
C ASP A 123 20.34 10.66 7.20
#